data_d8ce53cb5f7509e3d31d1abc5dc5b805
#
_entry.id   d8ce53cb5f7509e3d31d1abc5dc5b805
#
_cell.length_a   1.000
_cell.length_b   1.000
_cell.length_c   1.000
_cell.angle_alpha   90.00
_cell.angle_beta   90.00
_cell.angle_gamma   90.00
#
_symmetry.space_group_name_H-M   'P 1'
#
loop_
_entity.id
_entity.type
_entity.pdbx_description
1 polymer ?
#
loop_
_entity_poly.entity_id
_entity_poly.type
_entity_poly.pdbx_seq_one_letter_code
_entity_poly.pdbx_strand_id
1 'polypeptide(L)'
;DSACAAGHYLPEDTHVCEACVAGLADLDGLPSTACETCPAGTYSGLASTACPECAAGTVDHDSDASTQCVSCVAGEVSTAGTTECLACPGGRADTDMNPATACVSCIAGQYSASNVTSCTDCAAGWADLDSDPSTLCTVCSEGYFAAGAGTSCDICVAGLADLDRSA
;
A
#
# COMPACT_ATOMS: atom_id res chain seq x y z
N ASP A 1 -1.89 27.87 41.35
CA ASP A 1 -1.97 26.69 40.45
C ASP A 1 -1.69 27.15 39.03
N SER A 2 -0.43 27.07 38.62
CA SER A 2 -0.07 27.39 37.24
C SER A 2 -0.44 26.18 36.37
N ALA A 3 -1.69 26.18 35.89
CA ALA A 3 -2.10 25.19 34.89
C ALA A 3 -1.39 25.51 33.57
N CYS A 4 -0.52 24.64 33.11
CA CYS A 4 0.02 24.76 31.77
C CYS A 4 -1.12 24.56 30.74
N ALA A 5 -0.93 25.13 29.56
CA ALA A 5 -1.82 24.85 28.44
C ALA A 5 -1.70 23.37 28.02
N ALA A 6 -2.75 22.82 27.44
CA ALA A 6 -2.71 21.46 26.88
C ALA A 6 -1.52 21.28 25.93
N GLY A 7 -0.88 20.12 25.96
CA GLY A 7 0.35 19.84 25.24
C GLY A 7 1.62 20.41 25.87
N HIS A 8 1.54 20.86 27.14
CA HIS A 8 2.66 21.39 27.90
C HIS A 8 2.73 20.71 29.25
N TYR A 9 3.94 20.55 29.78
CA TYR A 9 4.20 20.04 31.13
C TYR A 9 5.03 21.04 31.93
N LEU A 10 5.06 20.89 33.25
CA LEU A 10 5.79 21.74 34.18
C LEU A 10 6.96 20.94 34.79
N PRO A 11 8.19 21.11 34.28
CA PRO A 11 9.36 20.46 34.89
C PRO A 11 9.57 20.97 36.34
N GLU A 12 9.95 20.08 37.24
CA GLU A 12 10.19 20.41 38.64
C GLU A 12 11.30 21.44 38.83
N ASP A 13 12.29 21.46 37.93
CA ASP A 13 13.47 22.31 38.04
C ASP A 13 13.23 23.75 37.61
N THR A 14 12.39 23.99 36.60
CA THR A 14 12.27 25.28 35.94
C THR A 14 11.05 26.05 36.39
N HIS A 15 10.00 25.38 36.82
CA HIS A 15 8.67 25.95 37.13
C HIS A 15 8.06 26.77 35.98
N VAL A 16 8.52 26.53 34.75
CA VAL A 16 8.02 27.12 33.51
C VAL A 16 7.42 26.05 32.63
N CYS A 17 6.22 26.32 32.12
CA CYS A 17 5.55 25.36 31.20
C CYS A 17 6.39 25.18 29.93
N GLU A 18 6.70 23.94 29.61
CA GLU A 18 7.41 23.53 28.40
C GLU A 18 6.46 22.76 27.48
N ALA A 19 6.51 23.05 26.18
CA ALA A 19 5.72 22.32 25.19
C ALA A 19 6.28 20.92 24.96
N CYS A 20 5.42 19.93 24.81
CA CYS A 20 5.82 18.63 24.31
C CYS A 20 6.50 18.77 22.96
N VAL A 21 7.72 18.31 22.82
CA VAL A 21 8.45 18.32 21.54
C VAL A 21 7.81 17.34 20.57
N ALA A 22 8.06 17.49 19.27
CA ALA A 22 7.61 16.54 18.26
C ALA A 22 8.03 15.11 18.64
N GLY A 23 7.19 14.12 18.39
CA GLY A 23 7.35 12.74 18.81
C GLY A 23 6.83 12.42 20.21
N LEU A 24 6.49 13.45 21.00
CA LEU A 24 5.89 13.31 22.32
C LEU A 24 4.51 13.97 22.38
N ALA A 25 3.65 13.52 23.29
CA ALA A 25 2.34 14.11 23.51
C ALA A 25 1.96 14.11 25.00
N ASP A 26 1.17 15.08 25.39
CA ASP A 26 0.51 15.17 26.70
C ASP A 26 -0.80 14.36 26.63
N LEU A 27 -0.72 13.05 26.94
CA LEU A 27 -1.83 12.13 26.76
C LEU A 27 -2.83 12.17 27.93
N ASP A 28 -2.41 12.59 29.12
CA ASP A 28 -3.25 12.61 30.32
C ASP A 28 -3.80 14.03 30.64
N GLY A 29 -3.31 15.06 29.98
CA GLY A 29 -3.72 16.45 30.21
C GLY A 29 -3.28 17.00 31.56
N LEU A 30 -2.29 16.37 32.21
CA LEU A 30 -1.80 16.77 33.52
C LEU A 30 -0.45 17.49 33.41
N PRO A 31 -0.37 18.76 33.77
CA PRO A 31 0.90 19.51 33.69
C PRO A 31 1.98 18.99 34.64
N SER A 32 1.64 18.13 35.61
CA SER A 32 2.60 17.52 36.54
C SER A 32 3.31 16.30 35.99
N THR A 33 2.86 15.79 34.86
CA THR A 33 3.47 14.62 34.18
C THR A 33 4.25 15.05 32.96
N ALA A 34 5.35 14.37 32.67
CA ALA A 34 6.12 14.63 31.47
C ALA A 34 5.38 14.06 30.25
N CYS A 35 5.60 14.68 29.08
CA CYS A 35 5.05 14.20 27.82
C CYS A 35 5.49 12.77 27.53
N GLU A 36 4.57 11.95 26.99
CA GLU A 36 4.82 10.54 26.66
C GLU A 36 5.25 10.38 25.21
N THR A 37 6.14 9.41 24.96
CA THR A 37 6.59 9.08 23.60
C THR A 37 5.49 8.44 22.80
N CYS A 38 5.24 8.97 21.60
CA CYS A 38 4.30 8.37 20.67
C CYS A 38 4.85 7.05 20.10
N PRO A 39 4.00 6.02 19.93
CA PRO A 39 4.43 4.76 19.35
C PRO A 39 4.72 4.87 17.86
N ALA A 40 5.51 3.93 17.32
CA ALA A 40 5.74 3.80 15.89
C ALA A 40 4.42 3.65 15.11
N GLY A 41 4.38 4.19 13.89
CA GLY A 41 3.15 4.27 13.09
C GLY A 41 2.26 5.47 13.41
N THR A 42 2.72 6.37 14.31
CA THR A 42 2.03 7.62 14.68
C THR A 42 2.91 8.83 14.42
N TYR A 43 2.32 10.00 14.45
CA TYR A 43 3.03 11.28 14.32
C TYR A 43 2.50 12.28 15.34
N SER A 44 3.39 13.01 15.98
CA SER A 44 3.00 14.15 16.81
C SER A 44 3.89 15.36 16.55
N GLY A 45 3.26 16.53 16.42
CA GLY A 45 3.94 17.81 16.31
C GLY A 45 4.23 18.43 17.68
N LEU A 46 4.73 19.66 17.67
CA LEU A 46 4.97 20.46 18.87
C LEU A 46 3.65 20.68 19.64
N ALA A 47 3.70 20.56 20.98
CA ALA A 47 2.57 20.75 21.88
C ALA A 47 1.36 19.84 21.59
N SER A 48 1.61 18.65 21.11
CA SER A 48 0.56 17.66 20.86
C SER A 48 -0.05 17.11 22.15
N THR A 49 -1.35 16.83 22.08
CA THR A 49 -2.13 16.16 23.15
C THR A 49 -2.54 14.75 22.76
N ALA A 50 -2.10 14.27 21.62
CA ALA A 50 -2.40 12.93 21.09
C ALA A 50 -1.31 12.47 20.13
N CYS A 51 -1.27 11.16 19.89
CA CYS A 51 -0.43 10.51 18.91
C CYS A 51 -1.31 9.94 17.79
N PRO A 52 -1.76 10.75 16.80
CA PRO A 52 -2.58 10.23 15.71
C PRO A 52 -1.79 9.24 14.86
N GLU A 53 -2.46 8.16 14.46
CA GLU A 53 -1.90 7.19 13.53
C GLU A 53 -1.65 7.82 12.16
N CYS A 54 -0.60 7.38 11.48
CA CYS A 54 -0.43 7.64 10.05
C CYS A 54 -1.69 7.18 9.32
N ALA A 55 -2.24 8.00 8.46
CA ALA A 55 -3.44 7.66 7.69
C ALA A 55 -3.13 6.52 6.70
N ALA A 56 -4.15 5.73 6.33
CA ALA A 56 -4.00 4.75 5.26
C ALA A 56 -3.40 5.41 4.01
N GLY A 57 -2.50 4.71 3.33
CA GLY A 57 -1.71 5.23 2.21
C GLY A 57 -0.45 5.99 2.62
N THR A 58 -0.23 6.19 3.92
CA THR A 58 0.99 6.78 4.46
C THR A 58 1.58 5.89 5.56
N VAL A 59 2.86 6.01 5.81
CA VAL A 59 3.59 5.20 6.80
C VAL A 59 4.60 6.05 7.57
N ASP A 60 4.90 5.62 8.79
CA ASP A 60 6.02 6.10 9.60
C ASP A 60 7.24 5.21 9.32
N HIS A 61 7.94 5.49 8.20
CA HIS A 61 8.97 4.60 7.64
C HIS A 61 10.25 4.51 8.47
N ASP A 62 10.53 5.49 9.30
CA ASP A 62 11.72 5.55 10.17
C ASP A 62 11.41 5.20 11.64
N SER A 63 10.13 4.94 11.94
CA SER A 63 9.62 4.68 13.30
C SER A 63 9.93 5.82 14.29
N ASP A 64 10.03 7.04 13.76
CA ASP A 64 10.24 8.27 14.52
C ASP A 64 8.99 9.15 14.47
N ALA A 65 8.18 9.10 15.51
CA ALA A 65 6.94 9.87 15.60
C ALA A 65 7.13 11.39 15.56
N SER A 66 8.37 11.90 15.57
CA SER A 66 8.68 13.31 15.38
C SER A 66 8.71 13.72 13.91
N THR A 67 8.79 12.76 12.98
CA THR A 67 8.77 12.98 11.54
C THR A 67 7.36 12.74 10.97
N GLN A 68 7.00 13.45 9.90
CA GLN A 68 5.70 13.29 9.27
C GLN A 68 5.61 11.96 8.52
N CYS A 69 4.43 11.34 8.54
CA CYS A 69 4.16 10.15 7.75
C CYS A 69 4.40 10.40 6.25
N VAL A 70 5.00 9.41 5.58
CA VAL A 70 5.37 9.47 4.16
C VAL A 70 4.38 8.66 3.33
N SER A 71 3.94 9.20 2.19
CA SER A 71 3.02 8.49 1.29
C SER A 71 3.71 7.31 0.59
N CYS A 72 3.00 6.20 0.50
CA CYS A 72 3.40 5.09 -0.36
C CYS A 72 3.37 5.50 -1.83
N VAL A 73 4.19 4.85 -2.64
CA VAL A 73 4.21 5.07 -4.09
C VAL A 73 3.14 4.22 -4.79
N ALA A 74 2.81 4.58 -6.03
CA ALA A 74 1.86 3.80 -6.84
C ALA A 74 2.30 2.33 -6.98
N GLY A 75 1.37 1.40 -6.84
CA GLY A 75 1.63 -0.03 -6.77
C GLY A 75 1.85 -0.56 -5.35
N GLU A 76 1.87 0.33 -4.35
CA GLU A 76 1.98 0.00 -2.93
C GLU A 76 0.76 0.50 -2.16
N VAL A 77 0.45 -0.16 -1.06
CA VAL A 77 -0.66 0.19 -0.18
C VAL A 77 -0.23 0.14 1.28
N SER A 78 -0.93 0.88 2.14
CA SER A 78 -0.78 0.76 3.59
C SER A 78 -2.11 0.96 4.31
N THR A 79 -2.25 0.33 5.46
CA THR A 79 -3.33 0.62 6.41
C THR A 79 -2.87 1.66 7.42
N ALA A 80 -3.81 2.28 8.13
CA ALA A 80 -3.47 3.26 9.17
C ALA A 80 -2.55 2.66 10.24
N GLY A 81 -1.63 3.47 10.75
CA GLY A 81 -0.74 3.10 11.84
C GLY A 81 0.41 2.16 11.47
N THR A 82 0.69 1.96 10.20
CA THR A 82 1.79 1.10 9.74
C THR A 82 3.09 1.86 9.53
N THR A 83 4.20 1.12 9.58
CA THR A 83 5.56 1.64 9.38
C THR A 83 6.14 1.30 8.02
N GLU A 84 5.44 0.47 7.23
CA GLU A 84 5.90 0.00 5.92
C GLU A 84 4.78 0.03 4.88
N CYS A 85 5.13 0.42 3.66
CA CYS A 85 4.27 0.24 2.50
C CYS A 85 4.39 -1.19 1.99
N LEU A 86 3.26 -1.79 1.60
CA LEU A 86 3.19 -3.15 1.06
C LEU A 86 2.94 -3.10 -0.44
N ALA A 87 3.84 -3.67 -1.22
CA ALA A 87 3.65 -3.81 -2.67
C ALA A 87 2.41 -4.68 -2.98
N CYS A 88 1.63 -4.29 -3.97
CA CYS A 88 0.61 -5.17 -4.52
C CYS A 88 1.24 -6.48 -4.96
N PRO A 89 0.76 -7.64 -4.47
CA PRO A 89 1.30 -8.93 -4.88
C PRO A 89 0.98 -9.23 -6.35
N GLY A 90 1.72 -10.16 -6.96
CA GLY A 90 1.40 -10.67 -8.29
C GLY A 90 -0.07 -11.11 -8.39
N GLY A 91 -0.70 -10.90 -9.53
CA GLY A 91 -2.14 -11.11 -9.73
C GLY A 91 -3.04 -10.00 -9.21
N ARG A 92 -2.47 -8.92 -8.67
CA ARG A 92 -3.19 -7.73 -8.21
C ARG A 92 -2.49 -6.46 -8.67
N ALA A 93 -3.25 -5.40 -8.79
CA ALA A 93 -2.75 -4.08 -9.18
C ALA A 93 -3.43 -2.96 -8.39
N ASP A 94 -2.71 -1.86 -8.20
CA ASP A 94 -3.23 -0.62 -7.65
C ASP A 94 -3.80 0.22 -8.80
N THR A 95 -5.02 -0.13 -9.23
CA THR A 95 -5.61 0.42 -10.46
C THR A 95 -6.11 1.86 -10.33
N ASP A 96 -6.33 2.34 -9.13
CA ASP A 96 -6.75 3.72 -8.86
C ASP A 96 -5.57 4.62 -8.42
N MET A 97 -4.36 4.05 -8.28
CA MET A 97 -3.16 4.73 -7.81
C MET A 97 -3.36 5.42 -6.46
N ASN A 98 -4.21 4.82 -5.62
CA ASN A 98 -4.51 5.31 -4.29
C ASN A 98 -3.97 4.34 -3.22
N PRO A 99 -2.85 4.64 -2.59
CA PRO A 99 -2.23 3.73 -1.63
C PRO A 99 -3.07 3.48 -0.35
N ALA A 100 -4.17 4.20 -0.16
CA ALA A 100 -5.11 3.98 0.93
C ALA A 100 -6.15 2.90 0.64
N THR A 101 -6.22 2.40 -0.60
CA THR A 101 -7.17 1.37 -1.04
C THR A 101 -6.44 0.06 -1.31
N ALA A 102 -7.16 -1.07 -1.15
CA ALA A 102 -6.57 -2.38 -1.37
C ALA A 102 -6.35 -2.65 -2.87
N CYS A 103 -5.25 -3.35 -3.20
CA CYS A 103 -4.99 -3.77 -4.57
C CYS A 103 -6.14 -4.63 -5.13
N VAL A 104 -6.54 -4.36 -6.37
CA VAL A 104 -7.61 -5.05 -7.09
C VAL A 104 -7.07 -6.30 -7.78
N SER A 105 -7.76 -7.43 -7.65
CA SER A 105 -7.38 -8.67 -8.35
C SER A 105 -7.61 -8.53 -9.86
N CYS A 106 -6.64 -8.99 -10.65
CA CYS A 106 -6.80 -9.13 -12.08
C CYS A 106 -7.90 -10.15 -12.39
N ILE A 107 -8.62 -9.95 -13.47
CA ILE A 107 -9.66 -10.87 -13.93
C ILE A 107 -9.04 -11.99 -14.78
N ALA A 108 -9.80 -13.04 -15.01
CA ALA A 108 -9.38 -14.17 -15.87
C ALA A 108 -8.96 -13.67 -17.26
N GLY A 109 -7.89 -14.24 -17.78
CA GLY A 109 -7.25 -13.80 -19.03
C GLY A 109 -6.29 -12.61 -18.86
N GLN A 110 -6.07 -12.16 -17.62
CA GLN A 110 -5.11 -11.12 -17.27
C GLN A 110 -4.10 -11.64 -16.26
N TYR A 111 -2.94 -11.05 -16.24
CA TYR A 111 -1.92 -11.28 -15.22
C TYR A 111 -1.28 -9.97 -14.76
N SER A 112 -0.61 -10.02 -13.61
CA SER A 112 0.26 -8.92 -13.17
C SER A 112 1.47 -9.41 -12.39
N ALA A 113 2.57 -8.70 -12.52
CA ALA A 113 3.69 -8.81 -11.59
C ALA A 113 3.34 -8.09 -10.27
N SER A 114 4.19 -8.20 -9.26
CA SER A 114 4.06 -7.39 -8.05
C SER A 114 4.40 -5.92 -8.31
N ASN A 115 3.88 -5.04 -7.46
CA ASN A 115 4.18 -3.60 -7.47
C ASN A 115 3.79 -2.89 -8.78
N VAL A 116 2.62 -3.21 -9.32
CA VAL A 116 2.12 -2.60 -10.57
C VAL A 116 0.78 -1.89 -10.35
N THR A 117 0.46 -0.98 -11.26
CA THR A 117 -0.77 -0.18 -11.24
C THR A 117 -1.82 -0.66 -12.24
N SER A 118 -1.53 -1.72 -13.02
CA SER A 118 -2.49 -2.27 -13.98
C SER A 118 -2.26 -3.76 -14.21
N CYS A 119 -3.34 -4.46 -14.52
CA CYS A 119 -3.30 -5.83 -15.04
C CYS A 119 -3.01 -5.81 -16.54
N THR A 120 -2.36 -6.86 -17.04
CA THR A 120 -1.99 -7.03 -18.45
C THR A 120 -2.80 -8.16 -19.05
N ASP A 121 -3.46 -7.92 -20.18
CA ASP A 121 -4.18 -8.96 -20.92
C ASP A 121 -3.20 -10.01 -21.49
N CYS A 122 -3.60 -11.28 -21.47
CA CYS A 122 -2.92 -12.29 -22.28
C CYS A 122 -2.94 -11.84 -23.76
N ALA A 123 -1.79 -11.87 -24.40
CA ALA A 123 -1.70 -11.55 -25.83
C ALA A 123 -2.42 -12.63 -26.67
N ALA A 124 -2.82 -12.29 -27.91
CA ALA A 124 -3.31 -13.30 -28.84
C ALA A 124 -2.28 -14.44 -28.98
N GLY A 125 -2.76 -15.67 -28.98
CA GLY A 125 -1.95 -16.87 -28.95
C GLY A 125 -1.47 -17.32 -27.58
N TRP A 126 -1.79 -16.58 -26.54
CA TRP A 126 -1.50 -16.91 -25.14
C TRP A 126 -2.79 -16.93 -24.33
N ALA A 127 -2.90 -17.85 -23.39
CA ALA A 127 -4.07 -17.99 -22.55
C ALA A 127 -3.69 -18.19 -21.07
N ASP A 128 -4.56 -17.70 -20.21
CA ASP A 128 -4.53 -17.98 -18.76
C ASP A 128 -5.20 -19.33 -18.53
N LEU A 129 -4.40 -20.42 -18.61
CA LEU A 129 -4.90 -21.78 -18.52
C LEU A 129 -5.10 -22.28 -17.09
N ASP A 130 -4.42 -21.69 -16.14
CA ASP A 130 -4.47 -22.08 -14.72
C ASP A 130 -5.41 -21.20 -13.89
N SER A 131 -5.93 -20.12 -14.50
CA SER A 131 -6.78 -19.12 -13.82
C SER A 131 -6.08 -18.46 -12.61
N ASP A 132 -4.75 -18.39 -12.65
CA ASP A 132 -3.95 -17.73 -11.63
C ASP A 132 -3.32 -16.44 -12.20
N PRO A 133 -3.88 -15.26 -11.89
CA PRO A 133 -3.38 -14.00 -12.44
C PRO A 133 -1.99 -13.61 -11.92
N SER A 134 -1.41 -14.37 -10.98
CA SER A 134 -0.03 -14.15 -10.51
C SER A 134 1.01 -14.83 -11.41
N THR A 135 0.57 -15.68 -12.34
CA THR A 135 1.40 -16.37 -13.32
C THR A 135 1.30 -15.73 -14.71
N LEU A 136 2.31 -15.93 -15.53
CA LEU A 136 2.26 -15.49 -16.92
C LEU A 136 1.34 -16.38 -17.74
N CYS A 137 0.67 -15.79 -18.74
CA CYS A 137 -0.12 -16.55 -19.70
C CYS A 137 0.75 -17.62 -20.41
N THR A 138 0.15 -18.74 -20.73
CA THR A 138 0.78 -19.88 -21.41
C THR A 138 0.53 -19.78 -22.92
N VAL A 139 1.57 -20.01 -23.73
CA VAL A 139 1.43 -20.07 -25.20
C VAL A 139 0.58 -21.26 -25.61
N CYS A 140 -0.35 -21.07 -26.55
CA CYS A 140 -1.10 -22.15 -27.13
C CYS A 140 -0.21 -23.08 -27.96
N SER A 141 -0.52 -24.37 -28.01
CA SER A 141 0.19 -25.35 -28.83
C SER A 141 -0.12 -25.16 -30.31
N GLU A 142 0.74 -25.68 -31.18
CA GLU A 142 0.50 -25.69 -32.63
C GLU A 142 -0.89 -26.25 -32.99
N GLY A 143 -1.59 -25.57 -33.86
CA GLY A 143 -2.96 -25.90 -34.25
C GLY A 143 -4.05 -25.38 -33.30
N TYR A 144 -3.68 -24.62 -32.29
CA TYR A 144 -4.59 -23.95 -31.38
C TYR A 144 -4.33 -22.43 -31.40
N PHE A 145 -5.34 -21.67 -31.07
CA PHE A 145 -5.27 -20.21 -30.96
C PHE A 145 -6.00 -19.71 -29.71
N ALA A 146 -5.65 -18.55 -29.24
CA ALA A 146 -6.39 -17.80 -28.23
C ALA A 146 -6.56 -16.37 -28.70
N ALA A 147 -7.73 -15.77 -28.47
CA ALA A 147 -7.91 -14.35 -28.61
C ALA A 147 -7.21 -13.61 -27.46
N GLY A 148 -6.95 -12.31 -27.60
CA GLY A 148 -6.44 -11.49 -26.49
C GLY A 148 -7.33 -11.61 -25.26
N ALA A 149 -6.73 -11.62 -24.08
CA ALA A 149 -7.36 -11.95 -22.79
C ALA A 149 -8.00 -13.35 -22.75
N GLY A 150 -7.46 -14.31 -23.51
CA GLY A 150 -7.94 -15.69 -23.57
C GLY A 150 -7.72 -16.46 -22.27
N THR A 151 -8.70 -17.33 -21.93
CA THR A 151 -8.62 -18.27 -20.81
C THR A 151 -8.55 -19.72 -21.26
N SER A 152 -8.55 -19.95 -22.58
CA SER A 152 -8.44 -21.26 -23.22
C SER A 152 -7.76 -21.12 -24.57
N CYS A 153 -7.18 -22.24 -25.02
CA CYS A 153 -6.68 -22.38 -26.38
C CYS A 153 -7.70 -23.19 -27.20
N ASP A 154 -8.27 -22.58 -28.23
CA ASP A 154 -9.26 -23.20 -29.10
C ASP A 154 -8.58 -23.83 -30.32
N ILE A 155 -9.13 -24.95 -30.83
CA ILE A 155 -8.58 -25.63 -32.01
C ILE A 155 -8.87 -24.85 -33.28
N CYS A 156 -7.87 -24.71 -34.15
CA CYS A 156 -8.08 -24.15 -35.49
C CYS A 156 -9.04 -25.07 -36.29
N VAL A 157 -10.15 -24.50 -36.79
CA VAL A 157 -11.13 -25.27 -37.56
C VAL A 157 -10.51 -25.68 -38.92
N ALA A 158 -10.97 -26.83 -39.44
CA ALA A 158 -10.47 -27.37 -40.71
C ALA A 158 -10.63 -26.36 -41.86
N GLY A 159 -9.53 -26.07 -42.56
CA GLY A 159 -9.49 -25.09 -43.66
C GLY A 159 -8.93 -23.71 -43.28
N LEU A 160 -8.72 -23.46 -41.98
CA LEU A 160 -7.96 -22.32 -41.48
C LEU A 160 -6.65 -22.87 -40.92
N ALA A 161 -5.54 -22.51 -41.53
CA ALA A 161 -4.23 -22.90 -41.05
C ALA A 161 -3.62 -21.74 -40.27
N ASP A 162 -2.99 -22.06 -39.18
CA ASP A 162 -2.03 -21.18 -38.50
C ASP A 162 -0.78 -21.08 -39.42
N LEU A 163 -0.85 -20.20 -40.43
CA LEU A 163 0.19 -20.06 -41.44
C LEU A 163 1.41 -19.28 -40.95
N ASP A 164 1.26 -18.53 -39.89
CA ASP A 164 2.33 -17.71 -39.32
C ASP A 164 2.96 -18.35 -38.06
N ARG A 165 2.40 -19.49 -37.60
CA ARG A 165 2.81 -20.20 -36.36
C ARG A 165 2.85 -19.28 -35.14
N SER A 166 2.13 -18.18 -35.19
CA SER A 166 1.85 -17.36 -34.01
C SER A 166 0.52 -17.85 -33.41
N ALA A 167 0.66 -18.49 -32.29
CA ALA A 167 -0.49 -18.96 -31.51
C ALA A 167 -1.27 -17.77 -30.94
#